data_298081633f2f6eb77ed0d5c2bb544d2e
#
_entry.id   298081633f2f6eb77ed0d5c2bb544d2e
#
_cell.length_a   1.000
_cell.length_b   1.000
_cell.length_c   1.000
_cell.angle_alpha   90.00
_cell.angle_beta   90.00
_cell.angle_gamma   90.00
#
_symmetry.space_group_name_H-M   'P 1'
#
loop_
_entity.id
_entity.type
_entity.pdbx_description
1 polymer ?
#
loop_
_entity_poly.entity_id
_entity_poly.type
_entity_poly.pdbx_seq_one_letter_code
_entity_poly.pdbx_strand_id
1 'polypeptide(L)'
;MGAIATHAINPALYANFPYDPVRDFRHIALLVQVPNVLVVNQDVAARSVAELIALAKAQPGRLDFASGSTGSTGHLAGELFKQLTATYMVHIPYKGSAPAVADLLAGRVQLMFDNLASALPNIQAGKLRALAVTTVRRSSFLPQLATLDESGLKGFDMTTWWGLMAAARTPQPIVERIAAEAAKALQAPELRERWRAMGSELPMVRTPAEFTAFVERERALYAALVQRSGATVD
;
A
#
# COMPACT_ATOMS: atom_id res chain seq x y z
N MET A 1 15.55 -10.05 -2.71
CA MET A 1 14.66 -8.86 -2.68
C MET A 1 13.55 -9.14 -1.68
N GLY A 2 13.23 -8.16 -0.82
CA GLY A 2 12.12 -8.24 0.12
C GLY A 2 11.04 -7.24 -0.23
N ALA A 3 9.84 -7.46 0.28
CA ALA A 3 8.68 -6.60 0.06
C ALA A 3 7.87 -6.48 1.34
N ILE A 4 6.94 -5.53 1.35
CA ILE A 4 6.01 -5.33 2.45
C ILE A 4 5.30 -6.63 2.86
N ALA A 5 4.83 -7.42 1.90
CA ALA A 5 4.17 -8.69 2.19
C ALA A 5 5.07 -9.63 3.02
N THR A 6 6.30 -9.86 2.56
CA THR A 6 7.22 -10.81 3.17
C THR A 6 7.87 -10.33 4.45
N HIS A 7 7.95 -9.01 4.69
CA HIS A 7 8.70 -8.45 5.82
C HIS A 7 7.86 -7.66 6.82
N ALA A 8 6.60 -7.37 6.50
CA ALA A 8 5.72 -6.65 7.43
C ALA A 8 4.36 -7.35 7.65
N ILE A 9 3.72 -7.85 6.59
CA ILE A 9 2.36 -8.38 6.67
C ILE A 9 2.34 -9.87 7.03
N ASN A 10 3.03 -10.72 6.25
CA ASN A 10 3.00 -12.17 6.41
C ASN A 10 3.41 -12.67 7.81
N PRO A 11 4.38 -12.04 8.50
CA PRO A 11 4.73 -12.44 9.87
C PRO A 11 3.56 -12.36 10.86
N ALA A 12 2.57 -11.52 10.59
CA ALA A 12 1.37 -11.40 11.42
C ALA A 12 0.17 -12.20 10.86
N LEU A 13 0.20 -12.51 9.56
CA LEU A 13 -0.89 -13.15 8.84
C LEU A 13 -0.85 -14.68 8.96
N TYR A 14 0.36 -15.27 9.02
CA TYR A 14 0.56 -16.71 9.12
C TYR A 14 0.90 -17.13 10.55
N ALA A 15 0.20 -18.12 11.08
CA ALA A 15 0.44 -18.62 12.44
C ALA A 15 1.85 -19.18 12.64
N ASN A 16 2.43 -19.82 11.61
CA ASN A 16 3.75 -20.43 11.61
C ASN A 16 4.63 -19.80 10.54
N PHE A 17 5.03 -18.54 10.73
CA PHE A 17 5.90 -17.86 9.78
C PHE A 17 7.36 -18.29 9.96
N PRO A 18 8.10 -18.71 8.90
CA PRO A 18 9.33 -19.49 9.04
C PRO A 18 10.59 -18.67 9.36
N TYR A 19 10.53 -17.35 9.43
CA TYR A 19 11.67 -16.48 9.72
C TYR A 19 11.26 -15.18 10.43
N ASP A 20 12.23 -14.54 11.08
CA ASP A 20 12.06 -13.17 11.60
C ASP A 20 12.58 -12.14 10.58
N PRO A 21 11.71 -11.25 10.05
CA PRO A 21 12.09 -10.30 9.02
C PRO A 21 13.14 -9.27 9.43
N VAL A 22 13.35 -9.06 10.72
CA VAL A 22 14.36 -8.12 11.23
C VAL A 22 15.64 -8.85 11.62
N ARG A 23 15.50 -9.92 12.43
CA ARG A 23 16.64 -10.65 12.96
C ARG A 23 17.40 -11.45 11.90
N ASP A 24 16.68 -12.08 10.97
CA ASP A 24 17.26 -13.02 10.02
C ASP A 24 17.78 -12.36 8.73
N PHE A 25 17.62 -11.03 8.62
CA PHE A 25 18.04 -10.24 7.45
C PHE A 25 18.82 -8.98 7.81
N ARG A 26 19.65 -8.56 6.85
CA ARG A 26 20.29 -7.23 6.81
C ARG A 26 19.52 -6.39 5.80
N HIS A 27 18.88 -5.32 6.25
CA HIS A 27 18.19 -4.39 5.38
C HIS A 27 19.21 -3.47 4.72
N ILE A 28 19.27 -3.47 3.38
CA ILE A 28 20.32 -2.77 2.62
C ILE A 28 19.82 -1.45 2.06
N ALA A 29 18.75 -1.50 1.27
CA ALA A 29 18.20 -0.32 0.64
C ALA A 29 16.71 -0.49 0.35
N LEU A 30 15.90 0.50 0.71
CA LEU A 30 14.56 0.65 0.20
C LEU A 30 14.65 1.15 -1.24
N LEU A 31 14.09 0.39 -2.18
CA LEU A 31 14.26 0.67 -3.61
C LEU A 31 13.14 1.53 -4.16
N VAL A 32 11.91 1.23 -3.78
CA VAL A 32 10.72 1.85 -4.36
C VAL A 32 9.54 1.78 -3.40
N GLN A 33 8.72 2.81 -3.43
CA GLN A 33 7.42 2.87 -2.77
C GLN A 33 6.35 3.21 -3.81
N VAL A 34 5.22 2.51 -3.73
CA VAL A 34 4.05 2.76 -4.57
C VAL A 34 2.92 3.17 -3.65
N PRO A 35 2.41 4.40 -3.77
CA PRO A 35 1.21 4.82 -3.06
C PRO A 35 0.02 3.94 -3.44
N ASN A 36 -0.88 3.69 -2.50
CA ASN A 36 -2.21 3.24 -2.84
C ASN A 36 -3.12 4.46 -3.04
N VAL A 37 -4.17 4.27 -3.78
CA VAL A 37 -5.19 5.27 -4.04
C VAL A 37 -6.57 4.68 -3.76
N LEU A 38 -7.40 5.43 -3.05
CA LEU A 38 -8.82 5.12 -2.88
C LEU A 38 -9.54 5.54 -4.14
N VAL A 39 -10.03 4.56 -4.89
CA VAL A 39 -10.82 4.76 -6.11
C VAL A 39 -12.22 4.21 -5.93
N VAL A 40 -13.18 4.86 -6.56
CA VAL A 40 -14.58 4.42 -6.64
C VAL A 40 -15.02 4.27 -8.09
N ASN A 41 -16.00 3.38 -8.32
CA ASN A 41 -16.71 3.32 -9.59
C ASN A 41 -17.43 4.66 -9.86
N GLN A 42 -17.61 5.04 -11.13
CA GLN A 42 -18.20 6.33 -11.51
C GLN A 42 -19.65 6.51 -11.05
N ASP A 43 -20.39 5.40 -10.88
CA ASP A 43 -21.80 5.41 -10.46
C ASP A 43 -21.96 5.60 -8.93
N VAL A 44 -20.87 5.49 -8.16
CA VAL A 44 -20.89 5.80 -6.73
C VAL A 44 -21.12 7.30 -6.53
N ALA A 45 -22.13 7.64 -5.73
CA ALA A 45 -22.54 9.04 -5.53
C ALA A 45 -21.47 9.92 -4.84
N ALA A 46 -20.51 9.29 -4.12
CA ALA A 46 -19.45 9.99 -3.39
C ALA A 46 -18.40 10.59 -4.34
N ARG A 47 -18.08 11.88 -4.14
CA ARG A 47 -17.04 12.63 -4.87
C ARG A 47 -15.88 13.07 -3.97
N SER A 48 -15.98 12.79 -2.69
CA SER A 48 -14.96 13.08 -1.67
C SER A 48 -14.92 11.96 -0.64
N VAL A 49 -13.84 11.94 0.16
CA VAL A 49 -13.70 11.01 1.29
C VAL A 49 -14.83 11.20 2.29
N ALA A 50 -15.20 12.45 2.59
CA ALA A 50 -16.29 12.79 3.52
C ALA A 50 -17.65 12.25 3.02
N GLU A 51 -17.93 12.41 1.73
CA GLU A 51 -19.16 11.87 1.13
C GLU A 51 -19.19 10.34 1.11
N LEU A 52 -18.03 9.69 0.86
CA LEU A 52 -17.94 8.23 0.95
C LEU A 52 -18.20 7.73 2.36
N ILE A 53 -17.65 8.39 3.36
CA ILE A 53 -17.91 8.07 4.77
C ILE A 53 -19.39 8.23 5.10
N ALA A 54 -20.00 9.34 4.68
CA ALA A 54 -21.43 9.58 4.90
C ALA A 54 -22.30 8.52 4.24
N LEU A 55 -21.98 8.14 2.98
CA LEU A 55 -22.67 7.09 2.23
C LEU A 55 -22.53 5.72 2.94
N ALA A 56 -21.32 5.35 3.36
CA ALA A 56 -21.07 4.08 4.05
C ALA A 56 -21.80 4.00 5.41
N LYS A 57 -21.92 5.13 6.13
CA LYS A 57 -22.68 5.22 7.39
C LYS A 57 -24.18 5.15 7.17
N ALA A 58 -24.69 5.74 6.08
CA ALA A 58 -26.10 5.70 5.74
C ALA A 58 -26.56 4.32 5.26
N GLN A 59 -25.64 3.52 4.71
CA GLN A 59 -25.90 2.22 4.11
C GLN A 59 -24.92 1.15 4.61
N PRO A 60 -24.93 0.76 5.91
CA PRO A 60 -23.98 -0.19 6.45
C PRO A 60 -24.03 -1.55 5.72
N GLY A 61 -22.87 -2.06 5.27
CA GLY A 61 -22.77 -3.34 4.58
C GLY A 61 -23.26 -3.35 3.13
N ARG A 62 -23.61 -2.20 2.54
CA ARG A 62 -24.06 -2.11 1.16
C ARG A 62 -22.94 -1.72 0.17
N LEU A 63 -21.82 -1.25 0.69
CA LEU A 63 -20.67 -0.96 -0.13
C LEU A 63 -19.68 -2.11 -0.03
N ASP A 64 -19.32 -2.66 -1.17
CA ASP A 64 -18.29 -3.68 -1.30
C ASP A 64 -16.97 -3.03 -1.70
N PHE A 65 -15.89 -3.37 -1.00
CA PHE A 65 -14.56 -2.95 -1.40
C PHE A 65 -13.72 -4.13 -1.87
N ALA A 66 -13.12 -3.97 -3.04
CA ALA A 66 -12.28 -5.00 -3.65
C ALA A 66 -10.83 -4.91 -3.16
N SER A 67 -10.13 -6.03 -3.17
CA SER A 67 -8.67 -6.07 -3.06
C SER A 67 -8.08 -7.20 -3.91
N GLY A 68 -6.78 -7.11 -4.20
CA GLY A 68 -6.08 -8.14 -4.96
C GLY A 68 -5.90 -9.47 -4.23
N SER A 69 -6.04 -9.50 -2.91
CA SER A 69 -6.06 -10.71 -2.07
C SER A 69 -6.36 -10.36 -0.61
N THR A 70 -6.76 -11.35 0.18
CA THR A 70 -6.75 -11.24 1.65
C THR A 70 -5.32 -10.94 2.12
N GLY A 71 -5.16 -10.02 3.09
CA GLY A 71 -3.86 -9.58 3.60
C GLY A 71 -3.05 -8.68 2.67
N SER A 72 -3.55 -8.30 1.49
CA SER A 72 -2.89 -7.30 0.65
C SER A 72 -2.95 -5.90 1.29
N THR A 73 -2.07 -4.99 0.84
CA THR A 73 -2.11 -3.59 1.30
C THR A 73 -3.45 -2.93 1.04
N GLY A 74 -4.11 -3.25 -0.06
CA GLY A 74 -5.45 -2.74 -0.38
C GLY A 74 -6.53 -3.26 0.57
N HIS A 75 -6.48 -4.55 0.96
CA HIS A 75 -7.36 -5.09 1.98
C HIS A 75 -7.18 -4.37 3.31
N LEU A 76 -5.93 -4.31 3.80
CA LEU A 76 -5.63 -3.72 5.10
C LEU A 76 -5.86 -2.20 5.14
N ALA A 77 -5.72 -1.51 3.99
CA ALA A 77 -6.12 -0.11 3.87
C ALA A 77 -7.64 0.08 4.00
N GLY A 78 -8.42 -0.82 3.41
CA GLY A 78 -9.86 -0.84 3.58
C GLY A 78 -10.28 -1.08 5.04
N GLU A 79 -9.62 -2.01 5.72
CA GLU A 79 -9.89 -2.29 7.15
C GLU A 79 -9.49 -1.12 8.05
N LEU A 80 -8.35 -0.47 7.79
CA LEU A 80 -7.96 0.74 8.51
C LEU A 80 -8.96 1.89 8.27
N PHE A 81 -9.43 2.05 7.03
CA PHE A 81 -10.45 3.04 6.70
C PHE A 81 -11.74 2.78 7.48
N LYS A 82 -12.25 1.54 7.47
CA LYS A 82 -13.45 1.14 8.25
C LYS A 82 -13.29 1.47 9.72
N GLN A 83 -12.12 1.15 10.28
CA GLN A 83 -11.84 1.40 11.70
C GLN A 83 -11.84 2.89 12.04
N LEU A 84 -11.11 3.71 11.27
CA LEU A 84 -10.97 5.15 11.55
C LEU A 84 -12.27 5.92 11.33
N THR A 85 -13.14 5.42 10.46
CA THR A 85 -14.42 6.08 10.11
C THR A 85 -15.63 5.51 10.84
N ALA A 86 -15.45 4.39 11.57
CA ALA A 86 -16.54 3.61 12.15
C ALA A 86 -17.62 3.27 11.10
N THR A 87 -17.18 2.81 9.91
CA THR A 87 -18.06 2.37 8.81
C THR A 87 -18.02 0.85 8.67
N TYR A 88 -19.09 0.28 8.09
CA TYR A 88 -19.15 -1.13 7.75
C TYR A 88 -19.28 -1.31 6.24
N MET A 89 -18.23 -1.90 5.63
CA MET A 89 -18.14 -2.24 4.20
C MET A 89 -17.69 -3.71 4.09
N VAL A 90 -18.15 -4.43 3.07
CA VAL A 90 -17.82 -5.84 2.86
C VAL A 90 -16.56 -5.95 2.01
N HIS A 91 -15.62 -6.77 2.43
CA HIS A 91 -14.40 -7.05 1.67
C HIS A 91 -14.62 -8.17 0.65
N ILE A 92 -14.27 -7.92 -0.61
CA ILE A 92 -14.31 -8.90 -1.69
C ILE A 92 -12.88 -9.16 -2.19
N PRO A 93 -12.26 -10.29 -1.80
CA PRO A 93 -10.92 -10.64 -2.23
C PRO A 93 -10.91 -11.23 -3.65
N TYR A 94 -9.92 -10.82 -4.45
CA TYR A 94 -9.66 -11.36 -5.78
C TYR A 94 -8.30 -12.05 -5.86
N LYS A 95 -8.01 -12.72 -6.98
CA LYS A 95 -6.71 -13.32 -7.29
C LYS A 95 -5.84 -12.33 -8.09
N GLY A 96 -5.49 -11.19 -7.49
CA GLY A 96 -4.72 -10.12 -8.10
C GLY A 96 -5.54 -8.84 -8.36
N SER A 97 -4.86 -7.73 -8.67
CA SER A 97 -5.51 -6.44 -8.91
C SER A 97 -6.33 -6.41 -10.21
N ALA A 98 -5.86 -7.07 -11.28
CA ALA A 98 -6.52 -7.00 -12.59
C ALA A 98 -8.01 -7.44 -12.57
N PRO A 99 -8.38 -8.62 -12.03
CA PRO A 99 -9.78 -9.00 -11.93
C PRO A 99 -10.59 -8.09 -10.98
N ALA A 100 -9.98 -7.59 -9.90
CA ALA A 100 -10.63 -6.65 -8.99
C ALA A 100 -10.97 -5.32 -9.69
N VAL A 101 -10.03 -4.78 -10.46
CA VAL A 101 -10.24 -3.55 -11.26
C VAL A 101 -11.32 -3.77 -12.34
N ALA A 102 -11.36 -4.94 -12.99
CA ALA A 102 -12.39 -5.25 -13.97
C ALA A 102 -13.80 -5.21 -13.36
N ASP A 103 -13.98 -5.79 -12.17
CA ASP A 103 -15.26 -5.78 -11.47
C ASP A 103 -15.60 -4.40 -10.88
N LEU A 104 -14.60 -3.64 -10.46
CA LEU A 104 -14.78 -2.24 -10.06
C LEU A 104 -15.27 -1.37 -11.24
N LEU A 105 -14.68 -1.54 -12.41
CA LEU A 105 -15.09 -0.82 -13.64
C LEU A 105 -16.51 -1.21 -14.07
N ALA A 106 -16.90 -2.47 -13.86
CA ALA A 106 -18.24 -2.97 -14.15
C ALA A 106 -19.29 -2.62 -13.07
N GLY A 107 -18.89 -1.95 -11.96
CA GLY A 107 -19.79 -1.59 -10.87
C GLY A 107 -20.23 -2.74 -9.98
N ARG A 108 -19.63 -3.94 -10.12
CA ARG A 108 -19.92 -5.10 -9.27
C ARG A 108 -19.42 -4.92 -7.83
N VAL A 109 -18.37 -4.15 -7.65
CA VAL A 109 -17.88 -3.63 -6.37
C VAL A 109 -17.79 -2.11 -6.48
N GLN A 110 -17.94 -1.39 -5.37
CA GLN A 110 -18.11 0.04 -5.35
C GLN A 110 -16.80 0.81 -5.24
N LEU A 111 -15.81 0.26 -4.54
CA LEU A 111 -14.54 0.93 -4.26
C LEU A 111 -13.39 -0.06 -4.12
N MET A 112 -12.17 0.47 -4.20
CA MET A 112 -10.94 -0.28 -4.02
C MET A 112 -9.83 0.65 -3.51
N PHE A 113 -8.96 0.11 -2.66
CA PHE A 113 -7.66 0.69 -2.38
C PHE A 113 -6.65 -0.05 -3.26
N ASP A 114 -6.27 0.54 -4.38
CA ASP A 114 -5.36 -0.10 -5.35
C ASP A 114 -4.01 0.61 -5.40
N ASN A 115 -2.99 -0.08 -5.89
CA ASN A 115 -1.73 0.56 -6.21
C ASN A 115 -1.96 1.66 -7.26
N LEU A 116 -1.41 2.85 -7.01
CA LEU A 116 -1.59 4.00 -7.92
C LEU A 116 -1.14 3.65 -9.35
N ALA A 117 -0.05 2.90 -9.49
CA ALA A 117 0.43 2.43 -10.79
C ALA A 117 -0.63 1.66 -11.60
N SER A 118 -1.41 0.81 -10.93
CA SER A 118 -2.49 0.02 -11.53
C SER A 118 -3.73 0.88 -11.85
N ALA A 119 -4.10 1.76 -10.93
CA ALA A 119 -5.31 2.57 -11.04
C ALA A 119 -5.17 3.77 -11.97
N LEU A 120 -3.95 4.33 -12.11
CA LEU A 120 -3.68 5.60 -12.78
C LEU A 120 -4.22 5.69 -14.22
N PRO A 121 -4.07 4.67 -15.09
CA PRO A 121 -4.61 4.72 -16.44
C PRO A 121 -6.14 4.86 -16.46
N ASN A 122 -6.85 4.18 -15.55
CA ASN A 122 -8.29 4.26 -15.46
C ASN A 122 -8.79 5.59 -14.85
N ILE A 123 -8.00 6.16 -13.94
CA ILE A 123 -8.26 7.49 -13.36
C ILE A 123 -8.11 8.55 -14.47
N GLN A 124 -7.01 8.50 -15.22
CA GLN A 124 -6.73 9.44 -16.32
C GLN A 124 -7.76 9.33 -17.46
N ALA A 125 -8.24 8.11 -17.74
CA ALA A 125 -9.30 7.88 -18.72
C ALA A 125 -10.70 8.24 -18.21
N GLY A 126 -10.85 8.74 -16.98
CA GLY A 126 -12.13 9.07 -16.36
C GLY A 126 -13.05 7.87 -16.11
N LYS A 127 -12.52 6.65 -16.11
CA LYS A 127 -13.28 5.42 -15.85
C LYS A 127 -13.44 5.10 -14.37
N LEU A 128 -12.51 5.57 -13.53
CA LEU A 128 -12.55 5.50 -12.08
C LEU A 128 -12.40 6.90 -11.50
N ARG A 129 -13.03 7.15 -10.37
CA ARG A 129 -12.87 8.39 -9.60
C ARG A 129 -11.93 8.13 -8.43
N ALA A 130 -10.80 8.86 -8.42
CA ALA A 130 -9.89 8.87 -7.27
C ALA A 130 -10.42 9.85 -6.20
N LEU A 131 -10.44 9.43 -4.95
CA LEU A 131 -10.89 10.25 -3.83
C LEU A 131 -9.73 10.74 -2.98
N ALA A 132 -8.72 9.91 -2.72
CA ALA A 132 -7.53 10.27 -1.95
C ALA A 132 -6.40 9.27 -2.18
N VAL A 133 -5.15 9.68 -1.95
CA VAL A 133 -4.01 8.76 -1.80
C VAL A 133 -3.83 8.35 -0.34
N THR A 134 -3.23 7.18 -0.11
CA THR A 134 -3.05 6.60 1.23
C THR A 134 -1.78 7.03 1.95
N THR A 135 -0.97 7.85 1.31
CA THR A 135 0.30 8.37 1.84
C THR A 135 0.08 9.66 2.65
N VAL A 136 0.98 9.97 3.59
CA VAL A 136 0.95 11.25 4.35
C VAL A 136 1.16 12.46 3.42
N ARG A 137 1.89 12.26 2.31
CA ARG A 137 2.13 13.30 1.30
C ARG A 137 1.37 12.97 0.04
N ARG A 138 0.92 14.01 -0.66
CA ARG A 138 0.31 13.85 -1.97
C ARG A 138 1.28 13.22 -2.95
N SER A 139 0.75 12.38 -3.84
CA SER A 139 1.55 11.76 -4.89
C SER A 139 1.95 12.79 -5.95
N SER A 140 3.18 12.69 -6.44
CA SER A 140 3.67 13.51 -7.56
C SER A 140 2.92 13.25 -8.87
N PHE A 141 2.22 12.12 -8.98
CA PHE A 141 1.40 11.75 -10.15
C PHE A 141 0.00 12.37 -10.12
N LEU A 142 -0.52 12.69 -8.92
CA LEU A 142 -1.83 13.29 -8.72
C LEU A 142 -1.71 14.40 -7.66
N PRO A 143 -0.95 15.47 -7.92
CA PRO A 143 -0.63 16.49 -6.92
C PRO A 143 -1.86 17.26 -6.43
N GLN A 144 -2.93 17.28 -7.24
CA GLN A 144 -4.21 17.88 -6.88
C GLN A 144 -5.03 16.99 -5.94
N LEU A 145 -4.76 15.67 -5.88
CA LEU A 145 -5.51 14.74 -5.06
C LEU A 145 -5.04 14.81 -3.61
N ALA A 146 -5.97 15.05 -2.70
CA ALA A 146 -5.69 15.07 -1.27
C ALA A 146 -5.26 13.69 -0.75
N THR A 147 -4.61 13.64 0.40
CA THR A 147 -4.35 12.42 1.14
C THR A 147 -5.53 12.07 2.05
N LEU A 148 -5.60 10.81 2.50
CA LEU A 148 -6.56 10.42 3.54
C LEU A 148 -6.30 11.16 4.86
N ASP A 149 -5.03 11.41 5.19
CA ASP A 149 -4.66 12.21 6.36
C ASP A 149 -5.17 13.67 6.26
N GLU A 150 -4.98 14.32 5.10
CA GLU A 150 -5.55 15.64 4.83
C GLU A 150 -7.08 15.65 4.85
N SER A 151 -7.70 14.53 4.51
CA SER A 151 -9.16 14.33 4.51
C SER A 151 -9.73 14.01 5.90
N GLY A 152 -8.93 14.11 6.96
CA GLY A 152 -9.35 13.95 8.35
C GLY A 152 -9.03 12.58 8.97
N LEU A 153 -8.49 11.63 8.21
CA LEU A 153 -8.09 10.31 8.71
C LEU A 153 -6.63 10.36 9.19
N LYS A 154 -6.39 11.03 10.31
CA LYS A 154 -5.04 11.30 10.83
C LYS A 154 -4.21 10.04 11.04
N GLY A 155 -2.96 10.08 10.57
CA GLY A 155 -2.02 8.96 10.66
C GLY A 155 -2.23 7.89 9.60
N PHE A 156 -3.12 8.09 8.63
CA PHE A 156 -3.24 7.17 7.51
C PHE A 156 -2.01 7.28 6.61
N ASP A 157 -1.12 6.29 6.69
CA ASP A 157 0.10 6.23 5.90
C ASP A 157 0.38 4.78 5.47
N MET A 158 0.00 4.43 4.27
CA MET A 158 0.15 3.08 3.74
C MET A 158 0.68 3.10 2.31
N THR A 159 1.78 2.38 2.10
CA THR A 159 2.41 2.20 0.78
C THR A 159 2.72 0.74 0.53
N THR A 160 2.81 0.36 -0.74
CA THR A 160 3.47 -0.90 -1.11
C THR A 160 4.94 -0.60 -1.37
N TRP A 161 5.85 -1.43 -0.87
CA TRP A 161 7.27 -1.17 -1.01
C TRP A 161 8.09 -2.44 -1.30
N TRP A 162 9.26 -2.23 -1.91
CA TRP A 162 10.27 -3.25 -2.17
C TRP A 162 11.66 -2.74 -1.79
N GLY A 163 12.48 -3.66 -1.28
CA GLY A 163 13.84 -3.35 -0.87
C GLY A 163 14.84 -4.47 -1.12
N LEU A 164 16.10 -4.12 -1.06
CA LEU A 164 17.21 -5.07 -1.06
C LEU A 164 17.52 -5.50 0.35
N MET A 165 17.69 -6.79 0.54
CA MET A 165 18.04 -7.42 1.78
C MET A 165 19.06 -8.53 1.54
N ALA A 166 19.86 -8.82 2.54
CA ALA A 166 20.78 -9.95 2.56
C ALA A 166 20.54 -10.80 3.80
N ALA A 167 21.12 -12.00 3.87
CA ALA A 167 21.08 -12.82 5.07
C ALA A 167 21.74 -12.11 6.24
N ALA A 168 21.29 -12.33 7.47
CA ALA A 168 21.80 -11.68 8.67
C ALA A 168 23.32 -11.81 8.85
N ARG A 169 23.91 -12.92 8.40
CA ARG A 169 25.35 -13.21 8.49
C ARG A 169 26.21 -12.51 7.41
N THR A 170 25.61 -11.72 6.51
CA THR A 170 26.35 -11.00 5.48
C THR A 170 27.29 -9.97 6.15
N PRO A 171 28.61 -10.00 5.85
CA PRO A 171 29.56 -9.08 6.43
C PRO A 171 29.21 -7.61 6.16
N GLN A 172 29.43 -6.75 7.16
CA GLN A 172 29.11 -5.32 7.11
C GLN A 172 29.69 -4.60 5.89
N PRO A 173 30.98 -4.83 5.49
CA PRO A 173 31.53 -4.16 4.30
C PRO A 173 30.79 -4.51 3.00
N ILE A 174 30.25 -5.74 2.90
CA ILE A 174 29.45 -6.16 1.74
C ILE A 174 28.10 -5.42 1.73
N VAL A 175 27.44 -5.32 2.88
CA VAL A 175 26.18 -4.58 3.03
C VAL A 175 26.36 -3.12 2.62
N GLU A 176 27.40 -2.46 3.12
CA GLU A 176 27.71 -1.07 2.82
C GLU A 176 28.00 -0.85 1.33
N ARG A 177 28.78 -1.76 0.72
CA ARG A 177 29.07 -1.68 -0.72
C ARG A 177 27.81 -1.83 -1.56
N ILE A 178 26.95 -2.80 -1.26
CA ILE A 178 25.68 -2.97 -1.97
C ILE A 178 24.77 -1.77 -1.76
N ALA A 179 24.69 -1.21 -0.55
CA ALA A 179 23.92 -0.01 -0.26
C ALA A 179 24.42 1.19 -1.07
N ALA A 180 25.74 1.39 -1.16
CA ALA A 180 26.33 2.46 -1.96
C ALA A 180 26.03 2.32 -3.45
N GLU A 181 26.16 1.10 -4.01
CA GLU A 181 25.84 0.87 -5.43
C GLU A 181 24.34 0.99 -5.71
N ALA A 182 23.47 0.53 -4.80
CA ALA A 182 22.03 0.74 -4.89
C ALA A 182 21.67 2.24 -4.88
N ALA A 183 22.29 3.02 -3.98
CA ALA A 183 22.07 4.46 -3.91
C ALA A 183 22.48 5.17 -5.21
N LYS A 184 23.59 4.76 -5.85
CA LYS A 184 23.98 5.27 -7.17
C LYS A 184 22.98 4.88 -8.26
N ALA A 185 22.57 3.61 -8.29
CA ALA A 185 21.58 3.12 -9.26
C ALA A 185 20.25 3.89 -9.15
N LEU A 186 19.80 4.18 -7.94
CA LEU A 186 18.58 4.96 -7.68
C LEU A 186 18.66 6.42 -8.18
N GLN A 187 19.87 6.95 -8.42
CA GLN A 187 20.08 8.28 -9.01
C GLN A 187 20.13 8.26 -10.54
N ALA A 188 20.25 7.08 -11.16
CA ALA A 188 20.31 6.96 -12.61
C ALA A 188 19.02 7.50 -13.27
N PRO A 189 19.13 8.46 -14.21
CA PRO A 189 17.96 9.09 -14.83
C PRO A 189 17.00 8.08 -15.47
N GLU A 190 17.54 7.08 -16.17
CA GLU A 190 16.77 6.03 -16.84
C GLU A 190 15.94 5.21 -15.86
N LEU A 191 16.51 4.85 -14.70
CA LEU A 191 15.79 4.09 -13.67
C LEU A 191 14.68 4.93 -13.04
N ARG A 192 14.97 6.19 -12.77
CA ARG A 192 14.00 7.15 -12.22
C ARG A 192 12.83 7.37 -13.16
N GLU A 193 13.10 7.50 -14.46
CA GLU A 193 12.08 7.66 -15.48
C GLU A 193 11.20 6.42 -15.61
N ARG A 194 11.82 5.23 -15.63
CA ARG A 194 11.08 3.95 -15.65
C ARG A 194 10.14 3.81 -14.44
N TRP A 195 10.63 4.10 -13.24
CA TRP A 195 9.80 4.02 -12.04
C TRP A 195 8.69 5.06 -12.04
N ARG A 196 9.00 6.27 -12.49
CA ARG A 196 7.97 7.30 -12.67
C ARG A 196 6.90 6.82 -13.66
N ALA A 197 7.29 6.27 -14.80
CA ALA A 197 6.34 5.72 -15.77
C ALA A 197 5.47 4.59 -15.21
N MET A 198 5.98 3.87 -14.20
CA MET A 198 5.27 2.82 -13.46
C MET A 198 4.46 3.34 -12.26
N GLY A 199 4.28 4.65 -12.09
CA GLY A 199 3.55 5.22 -10.95
C GLY A 199 4.24 5.01 -9.61
N SER A 200 5.56 4.77 -9.60
CA SER A 200 6.35 4.49 -8.42
C SER A 200 7.14 5.72 -7.99
N GLU A 201 7.24 5.93 -6.69
CA GLU A 201 7.99 7.04 -6.11
C GLU A 201 9.33 6.58 -5.53
N LEU A 202 10.34 7.45 -5.59
CA LEU A 202 11.61 7.19 -4.95
C LEU A 202 11.46 7.31 -3.43
N PRO A 203 11.98 6.34 -2.66
CA PRO A 203 11.87 6.37 -1.22
C PRO A 203 12.68 7.53 -0.62
N MET A 204 12.20 8.04 0.52
CA MET A 204 12.92 9.02 1.33
C MET A 204 13.99 8.39 2.24
N VAL A 205 13.84 7.09 2.52
CA VAL A 205 14.80 6.29 3.30
C VAL A 205 16.10 6.15 2.51
N ARG A 206 17.22 6.56 3.12
CA ARG A 206 18.52 6.71 2.44
C ARG A 206 19.59 5.73 2.91
N THR A 207 19.47 5.23 4.14
CA THR A 207 20.50 4.40 4.77
C THR A 207 19.95 3.02 5.18
N PRO A 208 20.81 2.00 5.33
CA PRO A 208 20.42 0.71 5.86
C PRO A 208 19.76 0.79 7.24
N ALA A 209 20.25 1.66 8.13
CA ALA A 209 19.68 1.86 9.47
C ALA A 209 18.25 2.45 9.39
N GLU A 210 18.04 3.47 8.57
CA GLU A 210 16.70 4.03 8.32
C GLU A 210 15.76 2.99 7.71
N PHE A 211 16.25 2.12 6.83
CA PHE A 211 15.43 1.07 6.24
C PHE A 211 15.06 0.00 7.27
N THR A 212 15.96 -0.38 8.18
CA THR A 212 15.64 -1.27 9.29
C THR A 212 14.55 -0.67 10.17
N ALA A 213 14.72 0.58 10.61
CA ALA A 213 13.72 1.27 11.42
C ALA A 213 12.37 1.43 10.68
N PHE A 214 12.40 1.61 9.37
CA PHE A 214 11.18 1.63 8.55
C PHE A 214 10.48 0.27 8.58
N VAL A 215 11.19 -0.84 8.35
CA VAL A 215 10.60 -2.20 8.39
C VAL A 215 10.03 -2.54 9.77
N GLU A 216 10.69 -2.13 10.85
CA GLU A 216 10.18 -2.34 12.22
C GLU A 216 8.86 -1.60 12.46
N ARG A 217 8.76 -0.35 12.03
CA ARG A 217 7.50 0.42 12.11
C ARG A 217 6.39 -0.21 11.27
N GLU A 218 6.70 -0.61 10.05
CA GLU A 218 5.75 -1.29 9.16
C GLU A 218 5.24 -2.59 9.79
N ARG A 219 6.13 -3.41 10.35
CA ARG A 219 5.74 -4.64 11.06
C ARG A 219 4.75 -4.36 12.19
N ALA A 220 5.04 -3.37 13.03
CA ALA A 220 4.17 -3.01 14.15
C ALA A 220 2.80 -2.54 13.66
N LEU A 221 2.77 -1.70 12.62
CA LEU A 221 1.53 -1.20 12.01
C LEU A 221 0.70 -2.36 11.45
N TYR A 222 1.31 -3.20 10.60
CA TYR A 222 0.59 -4.27 9.94
C TYR A 222 0.19 -5.41 10.88
N ALA A 223 0.98 -5.69 11.92
CA ALA A 223 0.58 -6.63 12.96
C ALA A 223 -0.72 -6.18 13.67
N ALA A 224 -0.80 -4.91 14.02
CA ALA A 224 -2.00 -4.35 14.63
C ALA A 224 -3.21 -4.37 13.66
N LEU A 225 -2.98 -4.09 12.37
CA LEU A 225 -4.06 -4.11 11.37
C LEU A 225 -4.55 -5.53 11.09
N VAL A 226 -3.66 -6.50 10.93
CA VAL A 226 -4.00 -7.92 10.72
C VAL A 226 -4.80 -8.44 11.90
N GLN A 227 -4.34 -8.20 13.13
CA GLN A 227 -5.07 -8.62 14.34
C GLN A 227 -6.49 -8.05 14.39
N ARG A 228 -6.65 -6.77 14.04
CA ARG A 228 -7.96 -6.08 14.10
C ARG A 228 -8.89 -6.46 12.96
N SER A 229 -8.35 -6.71 11.76
CA SER A 229 -9.14 -7.12 10.60
C SER A 229 -9.66 -8.55 10.71
N GLY A 230 -9.08 -9.36 11.61
CA GLY A 230 -9.36 -10.80 11.68
C GLY A 230 -8.87 -11.56 10.44
N ALA A 231 -8.03 -10.93 9.60
CA ALA A 231 -7.46 -11.57 8.42
C ALA A 231 -6.53 -12.72 8.82
N THR A 232 -6.83 -13.90 8.34
CA THR A 232 -5.99 -15.11 8.48
C THR A 232 -5.80 -15.75 7.12
N VAL A 233 -4.67 -16.41 6.93
CA VAL A 233 -4.39 -17.29 5.78
C VAL A 233 -3.92 -18.60 6.40
N ASP A 234 -4.78 -19.60 6.34
CA ASP A 234 -4.50 -20.98 6.77
C ASP A 234 -3.90 -21.77 5.59
#